data_0ccd14b9c1febcff006a09fcca8067c9
#
_entry.id   0ccd14b9c1febcff006a09fcca8067c9
#
_cell.length_a   1.000
_cell.length_b   1.000
_cell.length_c   1.000
_cell.angle_alpha   90.00
_cell.angle_beta   90.00
_cell.angle_gamma   90.00
#
_symmetry.space_group_name_H-M   'P 1'
#
loop_
_entity.id
_entity.type
_entity.pdbx_description
1 polymer ?
#
loop_
_entity_poly.entity_id
_entity_poly.type
_entity_poly.pdbx_seq_one_letter_code
_entity_poly.pdbx_strand_id
1 'polypeptide(L)'
;VKCRFETGTGGEYRISAEVRDDQERLNRSEFTRWVSGGQSVPQRNVQMETAVLVPDKETYQPGDTAKVLVQSPFTPAEGLLTLSRDGIISTTQFSLDGNTATLEIPIEESYLPNVHVQVDLVGSAKRLDDKGNPVEGVAPRPAYASGGLDLNVPPLSRTLDVTTTVAAEKVDPGAATSVSVLVKDAEGKPVEGAELAVVVV
;
A
#
# COMPACT_ATOMS: atom_id res chain seq x y z
N VAL A 1 -14.74 44.09 -19.67
CA VAL A 1 -15.63 43.22 -20.46
C VAL A 1 -16.47 42.41 -19.47
N LYS A 2 -17.80 42.38 -19.68
CA LYS A 2 -18.69 41.53 -18.89
C LYS A 2 -19.05 40.30 -19.73
N CYS A 3 -18.71 39.12 -19.23
CA CYS A 3 -19.08 37.87 -19.86
C CYS A 3 -20.28 37.25 -19.11
N ARG A 4 -21.22 36.66 -19.85
CA ARG A 4 -22.32 35.87 -19.28
C ARG A 4 -22.22 34.44 -19.79
N PHE A 5 -22.44 33.51 -18.88
CA PHE A 5 -22.42 32.08 -19.17
C PHE A 5 -23.77 31.48 -18.80
N GLU A 6 -24.25 30.58 -19.61
CA GLU A 6 -25.40 29.78 -19.26
C GLU A 6 -24.92 28.58 -18.43
N THR A 7 -25.50 28.41 -17.25
CA THR A 7 -25.16 27.38 -16.30
C THR A 7 -26.37 26.49 -16.08
N GLY A 8 -26.67 25.64 -17.05
CA GLY A 8 -27.79 24.68 -16.96
C GLY A 8 -27.56 23.51 -15.99
N THR A 9 -26.31 23.33 -15.57
CA THR A 9 -25.91 22.23 -14.70
C THR A 9 -25.29 22.79 -13.43
N GLY A 10 -25.68 22.28 -12.26
CA GLY A 10 -25.04 22.64 -10.99
C GLY A 10 -23.65 22.03 -10.87
N GLY A 11 -22.75 22.64 -10.10
CA GLY A 11 -21.43 22.15 -9.86
C GLY A 11 -20.36 23.23 -9.79
N GLU A 12 -19.09 22.82 -9.75
CA GLU A 12 -17.95 23.74 -9.75
C GLU A 12 -17.56 24.08 -11.19
N TYR A 13 -17.56 25.38 -11.47
CA TYR A 13 -17.12 25.94 -12.75
C TYR A 13 -15.74 26.58 -12.58
N ARG A 14 -14.80 26.17 -13.43
CA ARG A 14 -13.51 26.82 -13.58
C ARG A 14 -13.58 27.78 -14.74
N ILE A 15 -13.39 29.05 -14.47
CA ILE A 15 -13.47 30.15 -15.45
C ILE A 15 -12.06 30.68 -15.66
N SER A 16 -11.57 30.57 -16.88
CA SER A 16 -10.28 31.13 -17.27
C SER A 16 -10.46 32.25 -18.27
N ALA A 17 -9.74 33.32 -18.06
CA ALA A 17 -9.65 34.46 -18.98
C ALA A 17 -8.22 34.62 -19.48
N GLU A 18 -8.06 34.66 -20.79
CA GLU A 18 -6.78 34.87 -21.44
C GLU A 18 -6.81 36.19 -22.18
N VAL A 19 -5.75 36.99 -22.02
CA VAL A 19 -5.54 38.24 -22.71
C VAL A 19 -4.18 38.20 -23.39
N ARG A 20 -4.13 38.60 -24.65
CA ARG A 20 -2.89 38.82 -25.39
C ARG A 20 -2.75 40.27 -25.72
N ASP A 21 -1.56 40.79 -25.59
CA ASP A 21 -1.24 42.14 -26.04
C ASP A 21 -0.83 42.13 -27.54
N ASP A 22 -0.52 43.27 -28.06
CA ASP A 22 -0.07 43.48 -29.45
C ASP A 22 1.32 42.87 -29.77
N GLN A 23 2.01 42.38 -28.74
CA GLN A 23 3.26 41.60 -28.86
C GLN A 23 3.05 40.09 -28.60
N GLU A 24 1.81 39.59 -28.66
CA GLU A 24 1.43 38.19 -28.44
C GLU A 24 1.78 37.64 -27.04
N ARG A 25 2.08 38.50 -26.06
CA ARG A 25 2.35 38.09 -24.70
C ARG A 25 1.06 37.70 -23.99
N LEU A 26 1.01 36.49 -23.46
CA LEU A 26 -0.16 35.93 -22.81
C LEU A 26 -0.20 36.29 -21.32
N ASN A 27 -1.35 36.76 -20.86
CA ASN A 27 -1.71 36.81 -19.45
C ASN A 27 -2.98 35.97 -19.23
N ARG A 28 -2.98 35.15 -18.20
CA ARG A 28 -4.10 34.26 -17.86
C ARG A 28 -4.50 34.44 -16.40
N SER A 29 -5.80 34.62 -16.19
CA SER A 29 -6.42 34.61 -14.86
C SER A 29 -7.43 33.48 -14.78
N GLU A 30 -7.49 32.80 -13.65
CA GLU A 30 -8.38 31.68 -13.42
C GLU A 30 -9.03 31.80 -12.05
N PHE A 31 -10.34 31.47 -11.98
CA PHE A 31 -11.05 31.37 -10.70
C PHE A 31 -12.16 30.33 -10.78
N THR A 32 -12.59 29.82 -9.65
CA THR A 32 -13.66 28.83 -9.55
C THR A 32 -14.92 29.46 -8.93
N ARG A 33 -16.09 28.96 -9.34
CA ARG A 33 -17.39 29.30 -8.78
C ARG A 33 -18.27 28.07 -8.69
N TRP A 34 -18.97 27.95 -7.58
CA TRP A 34 -20.03 26.97 -7.41
C TRP A 34 -21.34 27.54 -7.95
N VAL A 35 -22.05 26.75 -8.75
CA VAL A 35 -23.39 27.01 -9.24
C VAL A 35 -24.33 26.00 -8.59
N SER A 36 -25.32 26.49 -7.85
CA SER A 36 -26.36 25.63 -7.25
C SER A 36 -27.59 25.58 -8.15
N GLY A 37 -28.26 24.44 -8.20
CA GLY A 37 -29.50 24.20 -8.99
C GLY A 37 -29.22 23.59 -10.35
N GLY A 38 -30.29 23.35 -11.12
CA GLY A 38 -30.23 22.63 -12.39
C GLY A 38 -30.04 21.11 -12.21
N GLN A 39 -29.61 20.43 -13.25
CA GLN A 39 -29.20 19.03 -13.12
C GLN A 39 -27.90 18.95 -12.32
N SER A 40 -27.96 18.25 -11.19
CA SER A 40 -26.75 18.04 -10.38
C SER A 40 -25.73 17.23 -11.18
N VAL A 41 -24.58 17.83 -11.44
CA VAL A 41 -23.42 17.03 -11.82
C VAL A 41 -22.97 16.29 -10.57
N PRO A 42 -22.83 14.96 -10.61
CA PRO A 42 -22.32 14.18 -9.51
C PRO A 42 -21.01 14.77 -9.01
N GLN A 43 -20.86 14.81 -7.70
CA GLN A 43 -19.74 15.48 -7.02
C GLN A 43 -18.42 15.09 -7.65
N ARG A 44 -17.58 16.09 -7.93
CA ARG A 44 -16.20 15.93 -8.38
C ARG A 44 -15.25 15.55 -7.25
N ASN A 45 -15.74 15.14 -6.12
CA ASN A 45 -14.86 14.59 -5.11
C ASN A 45 -14.25 13.31 -5.70
N VAL A 46 -13.10 13.48 -6.34
CA VAL A 46 -12.19 12.39 -6.61
C VAL A 46 -11.72 11.96 -5.23
N GLN A 47 -12.57 11.20 -4.55
CA GLN A 47 -12.15 10.51 -3.34
C GLN A 47 -11.13 9.49 -3.81
N MET A 48 -9.99 9.46 -3.16
CA MET A 48 -9.07 8.36 -3.32
C MET A 48 -9.83 7.11 -2.88
N GLU A 49 -10.16 6.26 -3.83
CA GLU A 49 -10.86 5.00 -3.58
C GLU A 49 -9.85 3.99 -3.03
N THR A 50 -10.32 2.93 -2.42
CA THR A 50 -9.44 1.93 -1.83
C THR A 50 -9.28 0.75 -2.79
N ALA A 51 -8.04 0.41 -3.12
CA ALA A 51 -7.69 -0.86 -3.72
C ALA A 51 -7.57 -1.91 -2.60
N VAL A 52 -8.19 -3.06 -2.77
CA VAL A 52 -8.10 -4.16 -1.79
C VAL A 52 -7.00 -5.12 -2.23
N LEU A 53 -6.06 -5.39 -1.33
CA LEU A 53 -4.97 -6.32 -1.55
C LEU A 53 -5.17 -7.55 -0.65
N VAL A 54 -5.08 -8.74 -1.24
CA VAL A 54 -5.26 -10.01 -0.51
C VAL A 54 -4.07 -10.93 -0.83
N PRO A 55 -3.21 -11.22 0.15
CA PRO A 55 -2.10 -12.15 -0.02
C PRO A 55 -2.60 -13.60 0.02
N ASP A 56 -1.90 -14.50 -0.64
CA ASP A 56 -2.23 -15.93 -0.66
C ASP A 56 -1.81 -16.71 0.60
N LYS A 57 -0.90 -16.14 1.41
CA LYS A 57 -0.43 -16.70 2.68
C LYS A 57 -0.31 -15.62 3.75
N GLU A 58 -0.30 -16.02 5.02
CA GLU A 58 -0.07 -15.12 6.17
C GLU A 58 1.43 -14.83 6.38
N THR A 59 2.29 -15.79 6.04
CA THR A 59 3.75 -15.68 6.20
C THR A 59 4.47 -16.30 5.01
N TYR A 60 5.64 -15.78 4.71
CA TYR A 60 6.50 -16.19 3.62
C TYR A 60 7.92 -16.46 4.10
N GLN A 61 8.68 -17.20 3.32
CA GLN A 61 10.11 -17.43 3.54
C GLN A 61 10.91 -16.94 2.32
N PRO A 62 12.18 -16.57 2.49
CA PRO A 62 13.06 -16.30 1.36
C PRO A 62 13.07 -17.45 0.35
N GLY A 63 12.88 -17.13 -0.94
CA GLY A 63 12.70 -18.10 -2.01
C GLY A 63 11.25 -18.43 -2.36
N ASP A 64 10.28 -18.04 -1.53
CA ASP A 64 8.85 -18.10 -1.89
C ASP A 64 8.51 -17.06 -2.96
N THR A 65 7.37 -17.25 -3.61
CA THR A 65 6.70 -16.24 -4.42
C THR A 65 5.34 -15.92 -3.79
N ALA A 66 5.17 -14.71 -3.30
CA ALA A 66 3.89 -14.23 -2.80
C ALA A 66 2.96 -13.90 -3.98
N LYS A 67 1.71 -14.34 -3.90
CA LYS A 67 0.65 -13.97 -4.84
C LYS A 67 -0.31 -13.01 -4.17
N VAL A 68 -0.30 -11.77 -4.61
CA VAL A 68 -1.16 -10.74 -4.06
C VAL A 68 -2.26 -10.43 -5.07
N LEU A 69 -3.51 -10.75 -4.71
CA LEU A 69 -4.68 -10.36 -5.47
C LEU A 69 -4.96 -8.89 -5.23
N VAL A 70 -5.00 -8.11 -6.29
CA VAL A 70 -5.41 -6.70 -6.28
C VAL A 70 -6.83 -6.61 -6.81
N GLN A 71 -7.72 -5.96 -6.04
CA GLN A 71 -9.08 -5.66 -6.47
C GLN A 71 -9.21 -4.15 -6.68
N SER A 72 -9.55 -3.75 -7.90
CA SER A 72 -9.77 -2.36 -8.27
C SER A 72 -11.23 -1.99 -8.18
N PRO A 73 -11.57 -0.81 -7.63
CA PRO A 73 -12.94 -0.30 -7.63
C PRO A 73 -13.41 0.20 -9.00
N PHE A 74 -12.54 0.31 -9.98
CA PHE A 74 -12.83 0.74 -11.35
C PHE A 74 -11.99 -0.03 -12.37
N THR A 75 -12.48 -0.05 -13.62
CA THR A 75 -11.80 -0.71 -14.73
C THR A 75 -12.15 0.02 -16.05
N PRO A 76 -11.21 0.11 -17.03
CA PRO A 76 -9.82 -0.32 -16.94
C PRO A 76 -8.98 0.54 -16.00
N ALA A 77 -7.85 0.03 -15.52
CA ALA A 77 -6.94 0.76 -14.66
C ALA A 77 -5.47 0.45 -15.00
N GLU A 78 -4.61 1.44 -14.82
CA GLU A 78 -3.17 1.29 -14.79
C GLU A 78 -2.69 1.32 -13.35
N GLY A 79 -1.79 0.43 -12.99
CA GLY A 79 -1.31 0.25 -11.64
C GLY A 79 0.20 0.44 -11.51
N LEU A 80 0.61 0.95 -10.37
CA LEU A 80 2.00 0.98 -9.92
C LEU A 80 2.11 0.15 -8.63
N LEU A 81 2.85 -0.95 -8.70
CA LEU A 81 3.29 -1.70 -7.53
C LEU A 81 4.58 -1.07 -7.01
N THR A 82 4.62 -0.74 -5.74
CA THR A 82 5.82 -0.29 -5.04
C THR A 82 6.13 -1.25 -3.89
N LEU A 83 7.34 -1.81 -3.89
CA LEU A 83 7.88 -2.53 -2.76
C LEU A 83 8.80 -1.62 -1.97
N SER A 84 8.60 -1.56 -0.67
CA SER A 84 9.41 -0.70 0.20
C SER A 84 9.67 -1.34 1.58
N ARG A 85 10.76 -0.90 2.23
CA ARG A 85 11.11 -1.22 3.60
C ARG A 85 11.79 -0.02 4.24
N ASP A 86 13.11 0.08 4.22
CA ASP A 86 13.85 1.27 4.68
C ASP A 86 13.94 2.36 3.60
N GLY A 87 13.30 2.13 2.47
CA GLY A 87 13.20 2.95 1.28
C GLY A 87 12.48 2.17 0.19
N ILE A 88 12.37 2.74 -1.00
CA ILE A 88 11.80 2.04 -2.16
C ILE A 88 12.80 1.00 -2.66
N ILE A 89 12.36 -0.26 -2.69
CA ILE A 89 13.14 -1.39 -3.21
C ILE A 89 12.95 -1.46 -4.73
N SER A 90 11.70 -1.48 -5.17
CA SER A 90 11.36 -1.56 -6.60
C SER A 90 9.99 -0.95 -6.89
N THR A 91 9.79 -0.61 -8.16
CA THR A 91 8.50 -0.20 -8.70
C THR A 91 8.23 -0.95 -10.00
N THR A 92 6.99 -1.42 -10.16
CA THR A 92 6.57 -2.17 -11.35
C THR A 92 5.22 -1.66 -11.82
N GLN A 93 5.10 -1.32 -13.09
CA GLN A 93 3.82 -0.95 -13.71
C GLN A 93 3.09 -2.21 -14.17
N PHE A 94 1.77 -2.19 -14.06
CA PHE A 94 0.89 -3.24 -14.52
C PHE A 94 -0.46 -2.67 -14.94
N SER A 95 -1.21 -3.40 -15.77
CA SER A 95 -2.52 -3.00 -16.27
C SER A 95 -3.59 -3.95 -15.78
N LEU A 96 -4.79 -3.41 -15.53
CA LEU A 96 -5.99 -4.19 -15.19
C LEU A 96 -7.04 -3.96 -16.28
N ASP A 97 -7.29 -4.99 -17.10
CA ASP A 97 -8.41 -5.00 -18.04
C ASP A 97 -9.75 -5.38 -17.38
N GLY A 98 -9.67 -6.05 -16.23
CA GLY A 98 -10.77 -6.41 -15.34
C GLY A 98 -10.66 -5.75 -13.98
N ASN A 99 -11.54 -6.13 -13.05
CA ASN A 99 -11.54 -5.56 -11.68
C ASN A 99 -10.47 -6.18 -10.77
N THR A 100 -9.73 -7.19 -11.24
CA THR A 100 -8.72 -7.88 -10.45
C THR A 100 -7.48 -8.17 -11.25
N ALA A 101 -6.32 -8.16 -10.56
CA ALA A 101 -5.05 -8.67 -11.07
C ALA A 101 -4.34 -9.45 -9.96
N THR A 102 -3.53 -10.43 -10.33
CA THR A 102 -2.65 -11.13 -9.38
C THR A 102 -1.22 -10.71 -9.64
N LEU A 103 -0.57 -10.16 -8.63
CA LEU A 103 0.83 -9.77 -8.67
C LEU A 103 1.67 -10.87 -8.03
N GLU A 104 2.74 -11.28 -8.69
CA GLU A 104 3.70 -12.25 -8.17
C GLU A 104 4.94 -11.51 -7.68
N ILE A 105 5.25 -11.67 -6.39
CA ILE A 105 6.34 -10.97 -5.72
C ILE A 105 7.32 -12.02 -5.19
N PRO A 106 8.52 -12.17 -5.79
CA PRO A 106 9.57 -13.00 -5.26
C PRO A 106 10.01 -12.49 -3.87
N ILE A 107 10.09 -13.37 -2.89
CA ILE A 107 10.50 -13.02 -1.53
C ILE A 107 11.99 -13.24 -1.35
N GLU A 108 12.69 -12.19 -0.99
CA GLU A 108 14.14 -12.17 -0.80
C GLU A 108 14.52 -12.16 0.68
N GLU A 109 15.73 -12.62 1.00
CA GLU A 109 16.32 -12.55 2.34
C GLU A 109 16.40 -11.10 2.89
N SER A 110 16.55 -10.13 2.00
CA SER A 110 16.59 -8.70 2.31
C SER A 110 15.25 -8.17 2.83
N TYR A 111 14.15 -8.90 2.65
CA TYR A 111 12.80 -8.49 3.08
C TYR A 111 12.49 -8.82 4.54
N LEU A 112 13.38 -9.55 5.22
CA LEU A 112 13.22 -9.84 6.65
C LEU A 112 13.18 -8.56 7.50
N PRO A 113 12.23 -8.39 8.46
CA PRO A 113 11.15 -9.33 8.84
C PRO A 113 9.86 -9.14 8.05
N ASN A 114 9.73 -8.12 7.23
CA ASN A 114 8.58 -7.84 6.37
C ASN A 114 8.98 -6.96 5.18
N VAL A 115 8.13 -6.91 4.17
CA VAL A 115 8.19 -5.93 3.07
C VAL A 115 6.82 -5.30 2.89
N HIS A 116 6.78 -3.97 2.77
CA HIS A 116 5.57 -3.23 2.49
C HIS A 116 5.27 -3.25 1.00
N VAL A 117 4.04 -3.62 0.66
CA VAL A 117 3.48 -3.64 -0.69
C VAL A 117 2.48 -2.51 -0.80
N GLN A 118 2.73 -1.56 -1.67
CA GLN A 118 1.84 -0.46 -2.01
C GLN A 118 1.39 -0.61 -3.46
N VAL A 119 0.10 -0.44 -3.70
CA VAL A 119 -0.48 -0.39 -5.04
C VAL A 119 -1.23 0.93 -5.20
N ASP A 120 -0.89 1.66 -6.26
CA ASP A 120 -1.56 2.86 -6.68
C ASP A 120 -2.18 2.65 -8.05
N LEU A 121 -3.48 2.89 -8.19
CA LEU A 121 -4.24 2.68 -9.41
C LEU A 121 -4.75 4.00 -9.96
N VAL A 122 -4.64 4.16 -11.27
CA VAL A 122 -5.22 5.29 -12.01
C VAL A 122 -6.08 4.77 -13.15
N GLY A 123 -7.17 5.45 -13.42
CA GLY A 123 -8.07 5.06 -14.50
C GLY A 123 -9.25 6.00 -14.64
N SER A 124 -10.36 5.47 -15.10
CA SER A 124 -11.59 6.21 -15.23
C SER A 124 -12.77 5.42 -14.68
N ALA A 125 -13.72 6.12 -14.09
CA ALA A 125 -14.95 5.53 -13.57
C ALA A 125 -16.17 6.28 -14.10
N LYS A 126 -17.29 5.57 -14.22
CA LYS A 126 -18.58 6.19 -14.57
C LYS A 126 -18.95 7.21 -13.49
N ARG A 127 -19.60 8.30 -13.90
CA ARG A 127 -20.21 9.23 -12.95
C ARG A 127 -21.47 8.61 -12.42
N LEU A 128 -21.68 8.77 -11.11
CA LEU A 128 -22.88 8.29 -10.43
C LEU A 128 -23.74 9.48 -10.02
N ASP A 129 -25.06 9.32 -9.98
CA ASP A 129 -25.98 10.27 -9.39
C ASP A 129 -25.98 10.18 -7.85
N ASP A 130 -26.77 11.01 -7.17
CA ASP A 130 -26.86 11.03 -5.70
C ASP A 130 -27.44 9.71 -5.11
N LYS A 131 -27.99 8.85 -5.97
CA LYS A 131 -28.52 7.53 -5.61
C LYS A 131 -27.56 6.39 -5.94
N GLY A 132 -26.39 6.71 -6.51
CA GLY A 132 -25.37 5.74 -6.91
C GLY A 132 -25.62 5.08 -8.27
N ASN A 133 -26.52 5.61 -9.10
CA ASN A 133 -26.75 5.07 -10.44
C ASN A 133 -25.83 5.74 -11.46
N PRO A 134 -25.34 5.00 -12.48
CA PRO A 134 -24.55 5.59 -13.56
C PRO A 134 -25.34 6.67 -14.32
N VAL A 135 -24.69 7.81 -14.55
CA VAL A 135 -25.24 8.89 -15.38
C VAL A 135 -24.81 8.66 -16.82
N GLU A 136 -25.77 8.45 -17.70
CA GLU A 136 -25.52 8.24 -19.12
C GLU A 136 -25.26 9.57 -19.85
N GLY A 137 -24.50 9.53 -20.95
CA GLY A 137 -24.23 10.70 -21.81
C GLY A 137 -23.21 11.70 -21.25
N VAL A 138 -22.58 11.40 -20.12
CA VAL A 138 -21.49 12.24 -19.55
C VAL A 138 -20.15 11.53 -19.64
N ALA A 139 -19.08 12.31 -19.82
CA ALA A 139 -17.73 11.74 -19.84
C ALA A 139 -17.37 11.10 -18.49
N PRO A 140 -16.66 9.96 -18.48
CA PRO A 140 -16.16 9.36 -17.25
C PRO A 140 -15.36 10.35 -16.40
N ARG A 141 -15.33 10.12 -15.10
CA ARG A 141 -14.44 10.87 -14.19
C ARG A 141 -13.06 10.21 -14.13
N PRO A 142 -11.97 10.95 -13.91
CA PRO A 142 -10.72 10.37 -13.45
C PRO A 142 -10.95 9.62 -12.14
N ALA A 143 -10.31 8.47 -12.00
CA ALA A 143 -10.42 7.63 -10.81
C ALA A 143 -9.03 7.24 -10.32
N TYR A 144 -8.86 7.25 -8.99
CA TYR A 144 -7.64 6.91 -8.29
C TYR A 144 -7.98 5.99 -7.12
N ALA A 145 -7.20 4.94 -6.93
CA ALA A 145 -7.31 4.09 -5.76
C ALA A 145 -5.92 3.73 -5.26
N SER A 146 -5.81 3.56 -3.95
CA SER A 146 -4.58 3.04 -3.37
C SER A 146 -4.89 1.98 -2.33
N GLY A 147 -3.95 1.09 -2.12
CA GLY A 147 -4.00 0.07 -1.10
C GLY A 147 -2.62 -0.41 -0.74
N GLY A 148 -2.46 -0.89 0.48
CA GLY A 148 -1.18 -1.41 0.94
C GLY A 148 -1.36 -2.51 1.97
N LEU A 149 -0.34 -3.35 2.09
CA LEU A 149 -0.22 -4.39 3.11
C LEU A 149 1.25 -4.71 3.36
N ASP A 150 1.52 -5.35 4.48
CA ASP A 150 2.84 -5.89 4.78
C ASP A 150 2.84 -7.41 4.55
N LEU A 151 3.79 -7.90 3.75
CA LEU A 151 4.08 -9.31 3.64
C LEU A 151 5.04 -9.70 4.78
N ASN A 152 4.59 -10.57 5.64
CA ASN A 152 5.37 -11.01 6.80
C ASN A 152 6.38 -12.09 6.40
N VAL A 153 7.66 -11.82 6.65
CA VAL A 153 8.78 -12.72 6.33
C VAL A 153 9.58 -12.96 7.63
N PRO A 154 9.13 -13.86 8.51
CA PRO A 154 9.75 -14.02 9.81
C PRO A 154 11.20 -14.52 9.67
N PRO A 155 12.13 -14.04 10.51
CA PRO A 155 13.55 -14.35 10.43
C PRO A 155 13.87 -15.74 11.02
N LEU A 156 13.21 -16.80 10.52
CA LEU A 156 13.34 -18.15 11.04
C LEU A 156 14.76 -18.69 10.93
N SER A 157 15.46 -18.33 9.84
CA SER A 157 16.87 -18.70 9.63
C SER A 157 17.83 -18.04 10.62
N ARG A 158 17.40 -17.00 11.34
CA ARG A 158 18.19 -16.26 12.34
C ARG A 158 17.72 -16.55 13.78
N THR A 159 16.85 -17.51 13.97
CA THR A 159 16.35 -17.89 15.29
C THR A 159 17.36 -18.81 15.98
N LEU A 160 17.63 -18.54 17.26
CA LEU A 160 18.45 -19.41 18.10
C LEU A 160 17.55 -20.14 19.10
N ASP A 161 17.72 -21.44 19.21
CA ASP A 161 17.11 -22.26 20.25
C ASP A 161 18.05 -22.35 21.46
N VAL A 162 17.58 -21.87 22.60
CA VAL A 162 18.38 -21.82 23.85
C VAL A 162 17.76 -22.79 24.86
N THR A 163 18.43 -23.89 25.11
CA THR A 163 18.02 -24.88 26.11
C THR A 163 18.87 -24.75 27.37
N THR A 164 18.23 -24.58 28.52
CA THR A 164 18.91 -24.51 29.82
C THR A 164 18.63 -25.77 30.61
N THR A 165 19.67 -26.31 31.26
CA THR A 165 19.58 -27.46 32.13
C THR A 165 20.27 -27.17 33.45
N VAL A 166 19.59 -27.35 34.57
CA VAL A 166 20.15 -27.20 35.93
C VAL A 166 20.66 -28.53 36.43
N ALA A 167 21.80 -28.51 37.13
CA ALA A 167 22.40 -29.74 37.69
C ALA A 167 21.56 -30.33 38.83
N ALA A 168 20.83 -29.51 39.57
CA ALA A 168 19.91 -29.93 40.63
C ALA A 168 18.69 -29.00 40.70
N GLU A 169 17.50 -29.57 40.83
CA GLU A 169 16.26 -28.82 40.95
C GLU A 169 16.16 -28.05 42.30
N LYS A 170 16.83 -28.56 43.33
CA LYS A 170 16.89 -27.94 44.65
C LYS A 170 18.30 -27.99 45.18
N VAL A 171 18.75 -26.88 45.75
CA VAL A 171 20.04 -26.75 46.42
C VAL A 171 19.83 -26.06 47.76
N ASP A 172 20.64 -26.40 48.73
CA ASP A 172 20.64 -25.69 50.02
C ASP A 172 21.18 -24.26 49.93
N PRO A 173 20.75 -23.36 50.80
CA PRO A 173 21.29 -22.01 50.78
C PRO A 173 22.79 -21.99 50.93
N GLY A 174 23.53 -21.32 49.97
CA GLY A 174 24.96 -21.25 49.94
C GLY A 174 25.67 -22.45 49.26
N ALA A 175 24.92 -23.47 48.80
CA ALA A 175 25.51 -24.57 48.01
C ALA A 175 25.82 -24.15 46.57
N ALA A 176 26.88 -24.72 46.02
CA ALA A 176 27.24 -24.48 44.62
C ALA A 176 26.36 -25.35 43.70
N THR A 177 25.90 -24.74 42.62
CA THR A 177 25.22 -25.46 41.53
C THR A 177 25.77 -25.02 40.17
N SER A 178 25.38 -25.71 39.13
CA SER A 178 25.76 -25.37 37.75
C SER A 178 24.52 -25.37 36.84
N VAL A 179 24.57 -24.48 35.86
CA VAL A 179 23.58 -24.39 34.78
C VAL A 179 24.32 -24.62 33.47
N SER A 180 23.85 -25.59 32.71
CA SER A 180 24.34 -25.81 31.34
C SER A 180 23.40 -25.13 30.37
N VAL A 181 23.95 -24.40 29.42
CA VAL A 181 23.22 -23.70 28.37
C VAL A 181 23.67 -24.25 27.02
N LEU A 182 22.75 -24.73 26.24
CA LEU A 182 22.97 -25.18 24.86
C LEU A 182 22.26 -24.24 23.91
N VAL A 183 23.00 -23.64 23.00
CA VAL A 183 22.48 -22.80 21.93
C VAL A 183 22.59 -23.53 20.62
N LYS A 184 21.49 -23.58 19.87
CA LYS A 184 21.43 -24.17 18.53
C LYS A 184 20.93 -23.13 17.54
N ASP A 185 21.37 -23.25 16.27
CA ASP A 185 20.82 -22.51 15.15
C ASP A 185 19.47 -23.08 14.70
N ALA A 186 18.86 -22.47 13.65
CA ALA A 186 17.59 -22.90 13.08
C ALA A 186 17.64 -24.32 12.49
N GLU A 187 18.82 -24.82 12.11
CA GLU A 187 19.06 -26.18 11.62
C GLU A 187 19.31 -27.18 12.75
N GLY A 188 19.31 -26.73 14.01
CA GLY A 188 19.53 -27.53 15.19
C GLY A 188 21.00 -27.85 15.50
N LYS A 189 21.95 -27.19 14.84
CA LYS A 189 23.39 -27.33 15.10
C LYS A 189 23.82 -26.47 16.27
N PRO A 190 24.73 -26.96 17.14
CA PRO A 190 25.30 -26.14 18.21
C PRO A 190 26.05 -24.94 17.66
N VAL A 191 25.83 -23.77 18.28
CA VAL A 191 26.50 -22.52 17.95
C VAL A 191 27.71 -22.36 18.87
N GLU A 192 28.93 -22.40 18.32
CA GLU A 192 30.16 -22.14 19.04
C GLU A 192 30.36 -20.65 19.26
N GLY A 193 30.85 -20.28 20.45
CA GLY A 193 31.16 -18.88 20.76
C GLY A 193 29.95 -17.98 20.93
N ALA A 194 28.78 -18.54 21.19
CA ALA A 194 27.59 -17.76 21.50
C ALA A 194 27.78 -16.90 22.74
N GLU A 195 27.47 -15.61 22.64
CA GLU A 195 27.48 -14.70 23.78
C GLU A 195 26.16 -14.82 24.55
N LEU A 196 26.25 -15.06 25.86
CA LEU A 196 25.10 -15.34 26.71
C LEU A 196 25.05 -14.37 27.89
N ALA A 197 23.85 -13.90 28.23
CA ALA A 197 23.56 -13.24 29.50
C ALA A 197 22.77 -14.21 30.41
N VAL A 198 23.27 -14.50 31.58
CA VAL A 198 22.58 -15.34 32.57
C VAL A 198 22.13 -14.46 33.73
N VAL A 199 20.84 -14.48 34.02
CA VAL A 199 20.22 -13.77 35.13
C VAL A 199 19.55 -14.78 36.07
N VAL A 200 19.91 -14.74 37.34
CA VAL A 200 19.29 -15.56 38.38
C VAL A 200 18.43 -14.65 39.25
N VAL A 201 17.16 -14.98 39.39
CA VAL A 201 16.13 -14.24 40.17
C VAL A 201 15.55 -15.13 41.27
#